data_ef56d81672971c9b492687cc2150890e
#
_entry.id   ef56d81672971c9b492687cc2150890e
#
_cell.length_a   1.000
_cell.length_b   1.000
_cell.length_c   1.000
_cell.angle_alpha   90.00
_cell.angle_beta   90.00
_cell.angle_gamma   90.00
#
_symmetry.space_group_name_H-M   'P 1'
#
loop_
_entity.id
_entity.type
_entity.pdbx_description
1 polymer ?
#
loop_
_entity_poly.entity_id
_entity_poly.type
_entity_poly.pdbx_seq_one_letter_code
_entity_poly.pdbx_strand_id
1 'polypeptide(L)'
;MMGNSSEEEGAGLPGAGQGEDPVFLRTRLTEVEALYAQVQVQFRELRTWYDKLKRQHRELLWSDVVLERVGLSEAAPGPAIADADRANGHIGGGFVLLYHVGGGAFATVFSGTDADGRPCAVKRIPKYRIRTLDSLKNVAGELRALRAAVGCPNLVGFRGVVASEATLSFAMELFGNSNLQDAIAARPNDVTRAAPGIIRGLANGLAHMHARDLHHRDIKSENVLFDGSEVKLCDFGLTATCQRDPVTNERLRFPQCVSGTMGFFAPEMLATTGYDGPSADVWSLGVVPWGNQDFTAPSC
;
A
#
# COMPACT_ATOMS: atom_id res chain seq x y z
N MET A 1 20.62 79.25 -19.20
CA MET A 1 20.93 78.90 -20.62
C MET A 1 20.16 77.58 -20.89
N MET A 2 19.23 77.71 -21.85
CA MET A 2 18.73 76.74 -22.81
C MET A 2 18.32 75.35 -22.17
N GLY A 3 17.10 74.92 -22.08
CA GLY A 3 16.11 74.90 -23.19
C GLY A 3 16.22 73.56 -23.92
N ASN A 4 15.36 72.61 -23.62
CA ASN A 4 14.70 71.93 -24.71
C ASN A 4 13.53 71.07 -24.16
N SER A 5 12.40 71.46 -24.65
CA SER A 5 11.14 70.69 -24.67
C SER A 5 11.29 69.47 -25.57
N SER A 6 10.78 68.32 -25.13
CA SER A 6 10.42 67.24 -26.03
C SER A 6 9.02 66.73 -25.66
N GLU A 7 8.18 66.91 -26.60
CA GLU A 7 6.78 66.56 -26.69
C GLU A 7 6.59 65.05 -26.42
N GLU A 8 5.70 64.76 -25.49
CA GLU A 8 5.12 63.41 -25.37
C GLU A 8 4.04 63.27 -26.45
N GLU A 9 4.32 62.52 -27.47
CA GLU A 9 3.32 62.00 -28.39
C GLU A 9 2.43 61.02 -27.64
N GLY A 10 1.17 61.42 -27.45
CA GLY A 10 0.10 60.58 -26.98
C GLY A 10 -0.15 59.44 -27.98
N ALA A 11 0.21 58.23 -27.58
CA ALA A 11 -0.19 57.01 -28.27
C ALA A 11 -1.73 56.87 -28.07
N GLY A 12 -2.48 57.27 -29.09
CA GLY A 12 -3.92 57.06 -29.15
C GLY A 12 -4.24 55.55 -29.05
N LEU A 13 -5.09 55.21 -28.11
CA LEU A 13 -5.69 53.88 -28.06
C LEU A 13 -6.32 53.57 -29.42
N PRO A 14 -6.13 52.39 -30.00
CA PRO A 14 -6.77 52.01 -31.25
C PRO A 14 -8.30 52.10 -31.07
N GLY A 15 -8.95 52.80 -31.99
CA GLY A 15 -10.38 53.10 -31.99
C GLY A 15 -11.21 51.86 -31.74
N ALA A 16 -12.33 52.08 -31.00
CA ALA A 16 -13.37 51.10 -30.79
C ALA A 16 -13.73 50.45 -32.13
N GLY A 17 -13.35 49.14 -32.22
CA GLY A 17 -13.61 48.35 -33.41
C GLY A 17 -15.11 48.40 -33.78
N GLN A 18 -15.37 48.49 -35.05
CA GLN A 18 -16.69 48.31 -35.63
C GLN A 18 -17.28 47.05 -35.04
N GLY A 19 -18.46 47.20 -34.32
CA GLY A 19 -19.12 46.05 -33.68
C GLY A 19 -19.36 44.97 -34.73
N GLU A 20 -18.82 43.77 -34.45
CA GLU A 20 -19.04 42.62 -35.34
C GLU A 20 -20.56 42.46 -35.60
N ASP A 21 -20.92 42.19 -36.85
CA ASP A 21 -22.32 42.02 -37.27
C ASP A 21 -23.02 40.99 -36.36
N PRO A 22 -24.14 41.37 -35.73
CA PRO A 22 -24.89 40.46 -34.86
C PRO A 22 -25.29 39.15 -35.55
N VAL A 23 -25.45 39.12 -36.85
CA VAL A 23 -25.73 37.91 -37.63
C VAL A 23 -24.49 37.01 -37.69
N PHE A 24 -23.31 37.60 -37.91
CA PHE A 24 -22.04 36.87 -37.90
C PHE A 24 -21.78 36.23 -36.51
N LEU A 25 -21.97 36.97 -35.43
CA LEU A 25 -21.80 36.47 -34.08
C LEU A 25 -22.76 35.30 -33.74
N ARG A 26 -24.04 35.44 -34.19
CA ARG A 26 -25.02 34.35 -34.01
C ARG A 26 -24.61 33.08 -34.77
N THR A 27 -24.16 33.23 -36.02
CA THR A 27 -23.69 32.09 -36.82
C THR A 27 -22.49 31.38 -36.13
N ARG A 28 -21.52 32.16 -35.66
CA ARG A 28 -20.35 31.63 -34.95
C ARG A 28 -20.76 30.94 -33.65
N LEU A 29 -21.72 31.49 -32.90
CA LEU A 29 -22.24 30.87 -31.69
C LEU A 29 -22.88 29.51 -32.00
N THR A 30 -23.71 29.45 -33.05
CA THR A 30 -24.35 28.17 -33.46
C THR A 30 -23.29 27.11 -33.88
N GLU A 31 -22.24 27.51 -34.59
CA GLU A 31 -21.13 26.62 -34.95
C GLU A 31 -20.40 26.11 -33.71
N VAL A 32 -20.12 26.98 -32.73
CA VAL A 32 -19.46 26.60 -31.47
C VAL A 32 -20.35 25.68 -30.64
N GLU A 33 -21.66 25.96 -30.57
CA GLU A 33 -22.61 25.07 -29.87
C GLU A 33 -22.70 23.70 -30.52
N ALA A 34 -22.71 23.61 -31.84
CA ALA A 34 -22.68 22.34 -32.57
C ALA A 34 -21.39 21.57 -32.33
N LEU A 35 -20.25 22.25 -32.36
CA LEU A 35 -18.94 21.65 -32.05
C LEU A 35 -18.87 21.16 -30.60
N TYR A 36 -19.37 21.95 -29.66
CA TYR A 36 -19.45 21.57 -28.25
C TYR A 36 -20.32 20.31 -28.05
N ALA A 37 -21.48 20.24 -28.70
CA ALA A 37 -22.35 19.07 -28.67
C ALA A 37 -21.64 17.83 -29.23
N GLN A 38 -20.90 17.96 -30.34
CA GLN A 38 -20.11 16.87 -30.92
C GLN A 38 -19.01 16.38 -29.96
N VAL A 39 -18.27 17.30 -29.32
CA VAL A 39 -17.26 16.98 -28.34
C VAL A 39 -17.88 16.25 -27.15
N GLN A 40 -19.03 16.64 -26.67
CA GLN A 40 -19.76 15.98 -25.59
C GLN A 40 -20.17 14.54 -25.94
N VAL A 41 -20.56 14.28 -27.19
CA VAL A 41 -20.85 12.92 -27.67
C VAL A 41 -19.60 12.07 -27.66
N GLN A 42 -18.51 12.56 -28.26
CA GLN A 42 -17.23 11.85 -28.31
C GLN A 42 -16.70 11.55 -26.91
N PHE A 43 -16.82 12.49 -25.99
CA PHE A 43 -16.39 12.30 -24.60
C PHE A 43 -17.20 11.18 -23.91
N ARG A 44 -18.52 11.10 -24.14
CA ARG A 44 -19.35 10.00 -23.61
C ARG A 44 -18.97 8.65 -24.18
N GLU A 45 -18.71 8.58 -25.48
CA GLU A 45 -18.27 7.34 -26.14
C GLU A 45 -16.92 6.87 -25.61
N LEU A 46 -15.95 7.78 -25.49
CA LEU A 46 -14.62 7.50 -24.92
C LEU A 46 -14.73 7.00 -23.48
N ARG A 47 -15.57 7.62 -22.66
CA ARG A 47 -15.84 7.20 -21.28
C ARG A 47 -16.42 5.78 -21.23
N THR A 48 -17.40 5.49 -22.09
CA THR A 48 -18.02 4.15 -22.18
C THR A 48 -16.98 3.08 -22.58
N TRP A 49 -16.15 3.40 -23.57
CA TRP A 49 -15.07 2.52 -24.00
C TRP A 49 -14.05 2.28 -22.87
N TYR A 50 -13.65 3.35 -22.16
CA TYR A 50 -12.73 3.28 -21.04
C TYR A 50 -13.28 2.42 -19.88
N ASP A 51 -14.56 2.55 -19.55
CA ASP A 51 -15.20 1.76 -18.51
C ASP A 51 -15.29 0.28 -18.91
N LYS A 52 -15.53 -0.02 -20.19
CA LYS A 52 -15.48 -1.38 -20.73
C LYS A 52 -14.08 -1.97 -20.62
N LEU A 53 -13.05 -1.22 -21.02
CA LEU A 53 -11.64 -1.64 -20.93
C LEU A 53 -11.23 -1.91 -19.47
N LYS A 54 -11.63 -1.05 -18.53
CA LYS A 54 -11.39 -1.26 -17.11
C LYS A 54 -12.04 -2.54 -16.58
N ARG A 55 -13.24 -2.86 -17.03
CA ARG A 55 -13.95 -4.09 -16.65
C ARG A 55 -13.20 -5.31 -17.15
N GLN A 56 -12.86 -5.35 -18.44
CA GLN A 56 -12.09 -6.45 -19.04
C GLN A 56 -10.73 -6.63 -18.35
N HIS A 57 -10.02 -5.54 -18.07
CA HIS A 57 -8.76 -5.59 -17.34
C HIS A 57 -8.94 -6.18 -15.93
N ARG A 58 -10.02 -5.83 -15.23
CA ARG A 58 -10.33 -6.39 -13.91
C ARG A 58 -10.64 -7.88 -13.98
N GLU A 59 -11.45 -8.30 -14.94
CA GLU A 59 -11.79 -9.71 -15.17
C GLU A 59 -10.52 -10.53 -15.45
N LEU A 60 -9.62 -10.01 -16.30
CA LEU A 60 -8.34 -10.64 -16.58
C LEU A 60 -7.45 -10.72 -15.34
N LEU A 61 -7.35 -9.64 -14.57
CA LEU A 61 -6.50 -9.55 -13.37
C LEU A 61 -6.93 -10.59 -12.32
N TRP A 62 -8.23 -10.87 -12.22
CA TRP A 62 -8.80 -11.82 -11.26
C TRP A 62 -9.13 -13.19 -11.90
N SER A 63 -8.63 -13.48 -13.10
CA SER A 63 -8.76 -14.79 -13.72
C SER A 63 -7.94 -15.85 -12.99
N ASP A 64 -8.41 -17.09 -13.01
CA ASP A 64 -7.73 -18.21 -12.36
C ASP A 64 -6.29 -18.37 -12.84
N VAL A 65 -6.04 -18.17 -14.15
CA VAL A 65 -4.70 -18.23 -14.74
C VAL A 65 -3.75 -17.21 -14.11
N VAL A 66 -4.20 -15.96 -13.89
CA VAL A 66 -3.37 -14.93 -13.28
C VAL A 66 -3.21 -15.18 -11.79
N LEU A 67 -4.28 -15.58 -11.10
CA LEU A 67 -4.25 -15.90 -9.66
C LEU A 67 -3.30 -17.08 -9.38
N GLU A 68 -3.35 -18.12 -10.16
CA GLU A 68 -2.44 -19.26 -10.06
C GLU A 68 -0.98 -18.83 -10.28
N ARG A 69 -0.72 -18.05 -11.33
CA ARG A 69 0.62 -17.57 -11.69
C ARG A 69 1.25 -16.68 -10.61
N VAL A 70 0.47 -15.92 -9.85
CA VAL A 70 0.96 -15.09 -8.74
C VAL A 70 0.91 -15.80 -7.39
N GLY A 71 0.36 -17.02 -7.31
CA GLY A 71 0.23 -17.80 -6.08
C GLY A 71 -0.92 -17.36 -5.17
N LEU A 72 -2.03 -16.92 -5.77
CA LEU A 72 -3.24 -16.45 -5.09
C LEU A 72 -4.48 -17.26 -5.52
N SER A 73 -4.36 -18.53 -5.84
CA SER A 73 -5.50 -19.38 -6.28
C SER A 73 -6.65 -19.37 -5.26
N GLU A 74 -6.37 -19.24 -3.98
CA GLU A 74 -7.39 -19.12 -2.92
C GLU A 74 -8.11 -17.76 -2.89
N ALA A 75 -7.66 -16.79 -3.67
CA ALA A 75 -8.35 -15.52 -3.85
C ALA A 75 -9.55 -15.61 -4.82
N ALA A 76 -9.76 -16.79 -5.44
CA ALA A 76 -11.02 -17.09 -6.10
C ALA A 76 -12.18 -17.01 -5.08
N PRO A 77 -13.35 -16.51 -5.49
CA PRO A 77 -14.49 -16.40 -4.59
C PRO A 77 -14.86 -17.78 -4.02
N GLY A 78 -14.90 -17.88 -2.69
CA GLY A 78 -15.50 -19.02 -2.00
C GLY A 78 -17.01 -19.06 -2.16
N PRO A 79 -17.68 -20.08 -1.59
CA PRO A 79 -19.13 -20.21 -1.63
C PRO A 79 -19.79 -18.95 -1.07
N ALA A 80 -20.95 -18.58 -1.62
CA ALA A 80 -21.72 -17.42 -1.16
C ALA A 80 -22.10 -17.59 0.30
N ILE A 81 -21.90 -16.52 1.09
CA ILE A 81 -22.33 -16.46 2.49
C ILE A 81 -23.76 -15.97 2.53
N ALA A 82 -24.61 -16.60 3.35
CA ALA A 82 -25.99 -16.16 3.55
C ALA A 82 -26.04 -14.70 4.06
N ASP A 83 -27.06 -13.94 3.66
CA ASP A 83 -27.19 -12.52 4.04
C ASP A 83 -27.30 -12.34 5.56
N ALA A 84 -27.97 -13.26 6.27
CA ALA A 84 -28.06 -13.26 7.72
C ALA A 84 -26.69 -13.41 8.39
N ASP A 85 -25.81 -14.27 7.85
CA ASP A 85 -24.45 -14.46 8.37
C ASP A 85 -23.58 -13.23 8.08
N ARG A 86 -23.76 -12.57 6.94
CA ARG A 86 -23.08 -11.30 6.64
C ARG A 86 -23.49 -10.20 7.61
N ALA A 87 -24.77 -10.11 7.95
CA ALA A 87 -25.29 -9.14 8.92
C ALA A 87 -24.69 -9.35 10.33
N ASN A 88 -24.36 -10.59 10.68
CA ASN A 88 -23.70 -10.95 11.93
C ASN A 88 -22.15 -10.91 11.87
N GLY A 89 -21.57 -10.32 10.81
CA GLY A 89 -20.12 -10.17 10.68
C GLY A 89 -19.39 -11.38 10.10
N HIS A 90 -20.09 -12.45 9.71
CA HIS A 90 -19.45 -13.62 9.08
C HIS A 90 -18.90 -13.26 7.70
N ILE A 91 -17.65 -13.68 7.42
CA ILE A 91 -16.99 -13.43 6.15
C ILE A 91 -16.61 -14.70 5.38
N GLY A 92 -16.94 -15.89 5.94
CA GLY A 92 -16.58 -17.21 5.42
C GLY A 92 -15.35 -17.79 6.13
N GLY A 93 -15.04 -19.07 5.82
CA GLY A 93 -13.93 -19.78 6.45
C GLY A 93 -14.02 -19.91 7.98
N GLY A 94 -15.21 -19.71 8.56
CA GLY A 94 -15.43 -19.72 10.01
C GLY A 94 -15.00 -18.43 10.72
N PHE A 95 -14.64 -17.36 9.99
CA PHE A 95 -14.23 -16.09 10.60
C PHE A 95 -15.42 -15.13 10.77
N VAL A 96 -15.45 -14.47 11.93
CA VAL A 96 -16.42 -13.44 12.28
C VAL A 96 -15.73 -12.15 12.61
N LEU A 97 -16.11 -11.05 11.97
CA LEU A 97 -15.64 -9.71 12.29
C LEU A 97 -16.42 -9.13 13.47
N LEU A 98 -15.72 -8.50 14.40
CA LEU A 98 -16.33 -7.88 15.59
C LEU A 98 -16.28 -6.35 15.50
N TYR A 99 -15.10 -5.74 15.62
CA TYR A 99 -14.95 -4.29 15.62
C TYR A 99 -13.72 -3.86 14.83
N HIS A 100 -13.77 -2.62 14.36
CA HIS A 100 -12.66 -1.99 13.65
C HIS A 100 -11.50 -1.71 14.60
N VAL A 101 -10.29 -2.14 14.21
CA VAL A 101 -9.04 -1.93 14.97
C VAL A 101 -8.20 -0.83 14.36
N GLY A 102 -8.13 -0.78 13.05
CA GLY A 102 -7.30 0.18 12.34
C GLY A 102 -7.32 -0.04 10.83
N GLY A 103 -6.51 0.70 10.12
CA GLY A 103 -6.40 0.55 8.67
C GLY A 103 -5.77 1.76 8.01
N GLY A 104 -5.60 1.65 6.70
CA GLY A 104 -5.03 2.68 5.84
C GLY A 104 -5.73 2.76 4.50
N ALA A 105 -5.09 3.45 3.57
CA ALA A 105 -5.63 3.66 2.22
C ALA A 105 -5.87 2.35 1.44
N PHE A 106 -5.18 1.26 1.78
CA PHE A 106 -5.22 0.01 1.02
C PHE A 106 -6.11 -1.06 1.65
N ALA A 107 -6.12 -1.19 2.97
CA ALA A 107 -6.83 -2.22 3.72
C ALA A 107 -7.42 -1.68 5.03
N THR A 108 -8.36 -2.43 5.59
CA THR A 108 -8.94 -2.18 6.91
C THR A 108 -8.73 -3.41 7.79
N VAL A 109 -8.34 -3.21 9.05
CA VAL A 109 -8.11 -4.28 10.01
C VAL A 109 -9.24 -4.31 11.03
N PHE A 110 -9.79 -5.50 11.24
CA PHE A 110 -10.83 -5.78 12.22
C PHE A 110 -10.31 -6.76 13.26
N SER A 111 -10.77 -6.63 14.49
CA SER A 111 -10.77 -7.73 15.45
C SER A 111 -11.88 -8.70 15.09
N GLY A 112 -11.67 -9.97 15.36
CA GLY A 112 -12.65 -11.02 15.07
C GLY A 112 -12.34 -12.30 15.80
N THR A 113 -13.05 -13.36 15.43
CA THR A 113 -12.81 -14.73 15.91
C THR A 113 -12.67 -15.68 14.75
N ASP A 114 -11.88 -16.74 14.94
CA ASP A 114 -11.81 -17.88 14.02
C ASP A 114 -12.93 -18.91 14.31
N ALA A 115 -12.96 -20.01 13.56
CA ALA A 115 -13.95 -21.07 13.69
C ALA A 115 -13.99 -21.73 15.08
N ASP A 116 -12.88 -21.69 15.81
CA ASP A 116 -12.79 -22.24 17.18
C ASP A 116 -13.11 -21.18 18.25
N GLY A 117 -13.55 -19.98 17.85
CA GLY A 117 -13.84 -18.86 18.74
C GLY A 117 -12.60 -18.14 19.27
N ARG A 118 -11.40 -18.44 18.77
CA ARG A 118 -10.16 -17.79 19.21
C ARG A 118 -10.04 -16.40 18.60
N PRO A 119 -9.60 -15.38 19.39
CA PRO A 119 -9.39 -14.03 18.87
C PRO A 119 -8.41 -14.00 17.69
N CYS A 120 -8.75 -13.21 16.67
CA CYS A 120 -7.90 -12.98 15.51
C CYS A 120 -7.99 -11.53 15.03
N ALA A 121 -6.97 -11.09 14.29
CA ALA A 121 -7.00 -9.87 13.49
C ALA A 121 -7.29 -10.24 12.04
N VAL A 122 -8.18 -9.48 11.39
CA VAL A 122 -8.56 -9.72 9.99
C VAL A 122 -8.27 -8.47 9.17
N LYS A 123 -7.24 -8.54 8.33
CA LYS A 123 -6.91 -7.50 7.34
C LYS A 123 -7.76 -7.72 6.11
N ARG A 124 -8.66 -6.79 5.84
CA ARG A 124 -9.63 -6.85 4.75
C ARG A 124 -9.24 -5.89 3.63
N ILE A 125 -9.00 -6.42 2.45
CA ILE A 125 -8.57 -5.69 1.25
C ILE A 125 -9.73 -5.67 0.25
N PRO A 126 -10.32 -4.51 -0.05
CA PRO A 126 -11.30 -4.41 -1.12
C PRO A 126 -10.65 -4.69 -2.49
N LYS A 127 -11.18 -5.64 -3.25
CA LYS A 127 -10.62 -6.02 -4.56
C LYS A 127 -10.54 -4.86 -5.56
N TYR A 128 -11.41 -3.85 -5.44
CA TYR A 128 -11.35 -2.66 -6.29
C TYR A 128 -10.10 -1.80 -6.06
N ARG A 129 -9.39 -1.96 -4.93
CA ARG A 129 -8.12 -1.27 -4.64
C ARG A 129 -6.92 -1.96 -5.30
N ILE A 130 -7.05 -3.24 -5.65
CA ILE A 130 -6.04 -4.01 -6.37
C ILE A 130 -6.29 -3.80 -7.87
N ARG A 131 -5.58 -2.85 -8.48
CA ARG A 131 -5.86 -2.38 -9.85
C ARG A 131 -4.81 -2.79 -10.86
N THR A 132 -3.66 -3.24 -10.42
CA THR A 132 -2.51 -3.57 -11.27
C THR A 132 -1.94 -4.93 -10.90
N LEU A 133 -1.23 -5.55 -11.83
CA LEU A 133 -0.52 -6.79 -11.57
C LEU A 133 0.50 -6.64 -10.42
N ASP A 134 1.12 -5.47 -10.28
CA ASP A 134 2.09 -5.23 -9.19
C ASP A 134 1.38 -5.16 -7.83
N SER A 135 0.22 -4.50 -7.73
CA SER A 135 -0.58 -4.54 -6.51
C SER A 135 -1.06 -5.95 -6.16
N LEU A 136 -1.38 -6.78 -7.18
CA LEU A 136 -1.74 -8.18 -6.97
C LEU A 136 -0.54 -9.02 -6.51
N LYS A 137 0.65 -8.79 -7.08
CA LYS A 137 1.91 -9.42 -6.64
C LYS A 137 2.27 -9.07 -5.20
N ASN A 138 2.05 -7.81 -4.79
CA ASN A 138 2.28 -7.38 -3.40
C ASN A 138 1.36 -8.15 -2.43
N VAL A 139 0.07 -8.26 -2.77
CA VAL A 139 -0.89 -9.05 -1.98
C VAL A 139 -0.50 -10.53 -1.94
N ALA A 140 -0.01 -11.09 -3.05
CA ALA A 140 0.52 -12.46 -3.09
C ALA A 140 1.79 -12.61 -2.24
N GLY A 141 2.65 -11.60 -2.25
CA GLY A 141 3.84 -11.52 -1.39
C GLY A 141 3.47 -11.52 0.09
N GLU A 142 2.48 -10.73 0.47
CA GLU A 142 1.96 -10.68 1.84
C GLU A 142 1.42 -12.05 2.29
N LEU A 143 0.60 -12.72 1.48
CA LEU A 143 0.09 -14.04 1.80
C LEU A 143 1.22 -15.09 1.93
N ARG A 144 2.21 -15.02 1.04
CA ARG A 144 3.40 -15.89 1.11
C ARG A 144 4.19 -15.69 2.40
N ALA A 145 4.38 -14.44 2.81
CA ALA A 145 5.07 -14.10 4.06
C ALA A 145 4.30 -14.58 5.29
N LEU A 146 2.97 -14.35 5.32
CA LEU A 146 2.11 -14.85 6.39
C LEU A 146 2.20 -16.38 6.54
N ARG A 147 2.18 -17.12 5.43
CA ARG A 147 2.34 -18.58 5.45
C ARG A 147 3.72 -18.99 5.93
N ALA A 148 4.75 -18.29 5.49
CA ALA A 148 6.12 -18.56 5.91
C ALA A 148 6.37 -18.22 7.39
N ALA A 149 5.57 -17.32 7.98
CA ALA A 149 5.66 -16.93 9.38
C ALA A 149 5.21 -18.04 10.35
N VAL A 150 4.50 -19.06 9.86
CA VAL A 150 4.02 -20.18 10.71
C VAL A 150 5.18 -20.84 11.42
N GLY A 151 5.05 -20.96 12.76
CA GLY A 151 6.07 -21.54 13.62
C GLY A 151 7.17 -20.59 14.10
N CYS A 152 7.18 -19.32 13.66
CA CYS A 152 8.08 -18.30 14.16
C CYS A 152 7.41 -17.47 15.28
N PRO A 153 7.93 -17.48 16.53
CA PRO A 153 7.29 -16.78 17.64
C PRO A 153 7.33 -15.25 17.48
N ASN A 154 8.27 -14.72 16.69
CA ASN A 154 8.48 -13.28 16.52
C ASN A 154 7.88 -12.72 15.21
N LEU A 155 7.06 -13.51 14.52
CA LEU A 155 6.23 -13.06 13.40
C LEU A 155 4.76 -13.28 13.75
N VAL A 156 3.87 -12.39 13.25
CA VAL A 156 2.43 -12.57 13.46
C VAL A 156 1.95 -13.86 12.81
N GLY A 157 1.23 -14.70 13.56
CA GLY A 157 0.81 -16.02 13.11
C GLY A 157 -0.32 -15.98 12.10
N PHE A 158 -0.20 -16.72 11.00
CA PHE A 158 -1.25 -16.87 9.99
C PHE A 158 -2.37 -17.79 10.47
N ARG A 159 -3.63 -17.41 10.23
CA ARG A 159 -4.83 -18.18 10.59
C ARG A 159 -5.62 -18.64 9.36
N GLY A 160 -5.65 -17.84 8.29
CA GLY A 160 -6.38 -18.21 7.09
C GLY A 160 -6.56 -17.07 6.10
N VAL A 161 -7.09 -17.41 4.94
CA VAL A 161 -7.46 -16.46 3.90
C VAL A 161 -8.90 -16.71 3.49
N VAL A 162 -9.65 -15.63 3.26
CA VAL A 162 -11.03 -15.68 2.78
C VAL A 162 -11.20 -14.70 1.64
N ALA A 163 -11.77 -15.20 0.54
CA ALA A 163 -12.08 -14.37 -0.61
C ALA A 163 -13.59 -14.35 -0.87
N SER A 164 -14.10 -13.16 -1.17
CA SER A 164 -15.44 -12.95 -1.73
C SER A 164 -15.33 -12.26 -3.08
N GLU A 165 -16.43 -11.98 -3.75
CA GLU A 165 -16.42 -11.16 -4.97
C GLU A 165 -15.78 -9.79 -4.74
N ALA A 166 -16.07 -9.15 -3.60
CA ALA A 166 -15.68 -7.77 -3.32
C ALA A 166 -14.38 -7.63 -2.54
N THR A 167 -13.99 -8.65 -1.74
CA THR A 167 -12.88 -8.53 -0.77
C THR A 167 -12.00 -9.77 -0.75
N LEU A 168 -10.73 -9.54 -0.40
CA LEU A 168 -9.78 -10.54 0.03
C LEU A 168 -9.41 -10.23 1.49
N SER A 169 -9.45 -11.23 2.36
CA SER A 169 -9.23 -11.06 3.79
C SER A 169 -8.17 -12.04 4.28
N PHE A 170 -7.18 -11.53 5.03
CA PHE A 170 -6.16 -12.33 5.71
C PHE A 170 -6.44 -12.33 7.20
N ALA A 171 -6.67 -13.52 7.75
CA ALA A 171 -6.81 -13.72 9.19
C ALA A 171 -5.47 -14.11 9.79
N MET A 172 -5.12 -13.46 10.88
CA MET A 172 -3.88 -13.66 11.62
C MET A 172 -4.14 -13.62 13.13
N GLU A 173 -3.19 -14.05 13.92
CA GLU A 173 -3.34 -13.96 15.37
C GLU A 173 -3.53 -12.50 15.82
N LEU A 174 -4.34 -12.30 16.85
CA LEU A 174 -4.41 -11.03 17.56
C LEU A 174 -3.36 -11.07 18.67
N PHE A 175 -2.34 -10.22 18.58
CA PHE A 175 -1.22 -10.19 19.52
C PHE A 175 -1.02 -8.80 20.10
N GLY A 176 -0.86 -8.72 21.43
CA GLY A 176 -0.65 -7.46 22.13
C GLY A 176 -1.85 -6.51 22.07
N ASN A 177 -1.70 -5.35 22.71
CA ASN A 177 -2.72 -4.31 22.72
C ASN A 177 -2.28 -3.03 22.01
N SER A 178 -1.02 -2.96 21.56
CA SER A 178 -0.45 -1.79 20.90
C SER A 178 0.73 -2.18 20.01
N ASN A 179 1.11 -1.30 19.13
CA ASN A 179 2.38 -1.38 18.43
C ASN A 179 3.50 -0.77 19.29
N LEU A 180 4.74 -0.97 18.87
CA LEU A 180 5.91 -0.49 19.59
C LEU A 180 6.00 1.05 19.60
N GLN A 181 5.51 1.73 18.55
CA GLN A 181 5.47 3.20 18.48
C GLN A 181 4.60 3.77 19.60
N ASP A 182 3.39 3.21 19.76
CA ASP A 182 2.47 3.64 20.84
C ASP A 182 3.06 3.32 22.23
N ALA A 183 3.75 2.17 22.34
CA ALA A 183 4.41 1.79 23.59
C ALA A 183 5.58 2.72 23.94
N ILE A 184 6.39 3.14 22.95
CA ILE A 184 7.46 4.14 23.12
C ILE A 184 6.86 5.47 23.63
N ALA A 185 5.77 5.93 23.01
CA ALA A 185 5.13 7.18 23.40
C ALA A 185 4.53 7.13 24.81
N ALA A 186 3.89 6.01 25.16
CA ALA A 186 3.19 5.89 26.45
C ALA A 186 4.11 5.52 27.63
N ARG A 187 5.12 4.68 27.40
CA ARG A 187 5.97 4.08 28.45
C ARG A 187 7.42 3.92 27.99
N PRO A 188 8.16 5.02 27.70
CA PRO A 188 9.50 4.97 27.09
C PRO A 188 10.52 4.20 27.95
N ASN A 189 10.44 4.33 29.28
CA ASN A 189 11.37 3.66 30.20
C ASN A 189 11.17 2.13 30.19
N ASP A 190 9.94 1.64 30.03
CA ASP A 190 9.66 0.21 29.98
C ASP A 190 10.17 -0.37 28.66
N VAL A 191 9.96 0.36 27.55
CA VAL A 191 10.49 -0.05 26.23
C VAL A 191 12.01 -0.04 26.23
N THR A 192 12.66 0.98 26.81
CA THR A 192 14.13 1.04 26.95
C THR A 192 14.67 -0.17 27.72
N ARG A 193 14.00 -0.57 28.80
CA ARG A 193 14.37 -1.76 29.58
C ARG A 193 14.19 -3.06 28.78
N ALA A 194 13.14 -3.14 27.96
CA ALA A 194 12.83 -4.28 27.13
C ALA A 194 13.64 -4.33 25.80
N ALA A 195 14.35 -3.25 25.45
CA ALA A 195 15.02 -3.09 24.15
C ALA A 195 15.90 -4.27 23.71
N PRO A 196 16.74 -4.88 24.59
CA PRO A 196 17.53 -6.05 24.18
C PRO A 196 16.66 -7.24 23.77
N GLY A 197 15.53 -7.46 24.43
CA GLY A 197 14.55 -8.51 24.09
C GLY A 197 13.83 -8.20 22.77
N ILE A 198 13.42 -6.94 22.59
CA ILE A 198 12.78 -6.44 21.36
C ILE A 198 13.71 -6.66 20.16
N ILE A 199 14.96 -6.19 20.23
CA ILE A 199 15.94 -6.34 19.14
C ILE A 199 16.18 -7.81 18.83
N ARG A 200 16.35 -8.65 19.84
CA ARG A 200 16.54 -10.08 19.66
C ARG A 200 15.34 -10.74 18.99
N GLY A 201 14.13 -10.42 19.43
CA GLY A 201 12.89 -10.95 18.84
C GLY A 201 12.76 -10.57 17.37
N LEU A 202 12.96 -9.29 17.05
CA LEU A 202 12.91 -8.82 15.66
C LEU A 202 14.00 -9.44 14.79
N ALA A 203 15.23 -9.55 15.30
CA ALA A 203 16.32 -10.23 14.59
C ALA A 203 15.99 -11.70 14.29
N ASN A 204 15.37 -12.42 15.24
CA ASN A 204 14.90 -13.79 15.03
C ASN A 204 13.81 -13.87 13.94
N GLY A 205 12.84 -12.96 13.98
CA GLY A 205 11.79 -12.85 12.95
C GLY A 205 12.38 -12.60 11.57
N LEU A 206 13.32 -11.65 11.45
CA LEU A 206 14.01 -11.35 10.18
C LEU A 206 14.85 -12.53 9.70
N ALA A 207 15.62 -13.18 10.58
CA ALA A 207 16.41 -14.36 10.21
C ALA A 207 15.51 -15.47 9.65
N HIS A 208 14.33 -15.67 10.24
CA HIS A 208 13.35 -16.64 9.74
C HIS A 208 12.83 -16.29 8.34
N MET A 209 12.54 -15.01 8.06
CA MET A 209 12.13 -14.54 6.74
C MET A 209 13.27 -14.65 5.72
N HIS A 210 14.46 -14.14 6.06
CA HIS A 210 15.63 -14.12 5.18
C HIS A 210 16.11 -15.52 4.78
N ALA A 211 15.97 -16.50 5.68
CA ALA A 211 16.26 -17.91 5.36
C ALA A 211 15.31 -18.48 4.27
N ARG A 212 14.18 -17.80 4.02
CA ARG A 212 13.19 -18.16 3.00
C ARG A 212 13.19 -17.19 1.80
N ASP A 213 14.27 -16.41 1.66
CA ASP A 213 14.41 -15.36 0.65
C ASP A 213 13.28 -14.32 0.65
N LEU A 214 12.63 -14.11 1.81
CA LEU A 214 11.63 -13.10 2.04
C LEU A 214 12.24 -11.88 2.73
N HIS A 215 11.94 -10.68 2.26
CA HIS A 215 12.40 -9.41 2.83
C HIS A 215 11.22 -8.53 3.14
N HIS A 216 11.20 -7.98 4.36
CA HIS A 216 10.04 -7.23 4.86
C HIS A 216 9.85 -5.90 4.16
N ARG A 217 10.93 -5.11 4.03
CA ARG A 217 11.00 -3.82 3.31
C ARG A 217 10.22 -2.65 3.94
N ASP A 218 9.54 -2.84 5.07
CA ASP A 218 8.87 -1.77 5.82
C ASP A 218 8.97 -2.02 7.33
N ILE A 219 10.19 -2.23 7.82
CA ILE A 219 10.44 -2.41 9.24
C ILE A 219 10.45 -1.05 9.91
N LYS A 220 9.49 -0.85 10.83
CA LYS A 220 9.30 0.35 11.62
C LYS A 220 8.56 0.02 12.90
N SER A 221 8.59 0.92 13.87
CA SER A 221 7.96 0.73 15.18
C SER A 221 6.45 0.50 15.12
N GLU A 222 5.75 1.06 14.11
CA GLU A 222 4.31 0.85 13.89
C GLU A 222 3.99 -0.59 13.45
N ASN A 223 4.93 -1.26 12.77
CA ASN A 223 4.79 -2.63 12.28
C ASN A 223 5.32 -3.68 13.27
N VAL A 224 5.65 -3.28 14.48
CA VAL A 224 6.07 -4.16 15.58
C VAL A 224 4.97 -4.18 16.63
N LEU A 225 4.32 -5.32 16.81
CA LEU A 225 3.37 -5.53 17.90
C LEU A 225 4.15 -5.85 19.18
N PHE A 226 3.70 -5.29 20.31
CA PHE A 226 4.36 -5.43 21.60
C PHE A 226 3.33 -5.64 22.72
N ASP A 227 3.53 -6.68 23.55
CA ASP A 227 2.64 -6.99 24.67
C ASP A 227 3.18 -6.55 26.03
N GLY A 228 4.37 -5.94 26.07
CA GLY A 228 5.10 -5.54 27.27
C GLY A 228 6.31 -6.43 27.57
N SER A 229 6.41 -7.59 26.95
CA SER A 229 7.52 -8.54 27.12
C SER A 229 8.05 -9.07 25.80
N GLU A 230 7.16 -9.45 24.88
CA GLU A 230 7.47 -10.06 23.61
C GLU A 230 7.08 -9.16 22.44
N VAL A 231 7.72 -9.40 21.29
CA VAL A 231 7.43 -8.68 20.03
C VAL A 231 7.12 -9.62 18.91
N LYS A 232 6.25 -9.16 18.01
CA LYS A 232 5.99 -9.81 16.74
C LYS A 232 6.01 -8.78 15.62
N LEU A 233 6.74 -9.09 14.56
CA LEU A 233 6.71 -8.29 13.33
C LEU A 233 5.42 -8.61 12.56
N CYS A 234 4.75 -7.57 12.06
CA CYS A 234 3.50 -7.65 11.31
C CYS A 234 3.53 -6.77 10.06
N ASP A 235 2.45 -6.77 9.30
CA ASP A 235 2.26 -6.01 8.05
C ASP A 235 3.29 -6.32 6.96
N PHE A 236 3.10 -7.48 6.33
CA PHE A 236 3.92 -7.95 5.22
C PHE A 236 3.52 -7.39 3.85
N GLY A 237 2.74 -6.31 3.80
CA GLY A 237 2.19 -5.73 2.57
C GLY A 237 3.22 -5.26 1.54
N LEU A 238 4.47 -5.01 1.96
CA LEU A 238 5.58 -4.67 1.09
C LEU A 238 6.62 -5.80 0.94
N THR A 239 6.35 -6.97 1.54
CA THR A 239 7.27 -8.11 1.48
C THR A 239 7.51 -8.57 0.05
N ALA A 240 8.77 -8.77 -0.29
CA ALA A 240 9.18 -9.28 -1.59
C ALA A 240 10.04 -10.54 -1.43
N THR A 241 9.99 -11.39 -2.46
CA THR A 241 10.86 -12.56 -2.57
C THR A 241 12.11 -12.18 -3.36
N CYS A 242 13.29 -12.43 -2.81
CA CYS A 242 14.53 -12.32 -3.53
C CYS A 242 14.62 -13.42 -4.58
N GLN A 243 14.95 -13.06 -5.79
CA GLN A 243 15.29 -14.02 -6.83
C GLN A 243 16.76 -14.44 -6.62
N ARG A 244 17.08 -15.66 -7.05
CA ARG A 244 18.45 -16.16 -7.08
C ARG A 244 18.92 -16.32 -8.51
N ASP A 245 20.17 -16.04 -8.74
CA ASP A 245 20.82 -16.36 -10.00
C ASP A 245 20.78 -17.88 -10.23
N PRO A 246 20.27 -18.36 -11.36
CA PRO A 246 20.08 -19.79 -11.60
C PRO A 246 21.39 -20.58 -11.74
N VAL A 247 22.53 -19.89 -11.95
CA VAL A 247 23.85 -20.50 -12.13
C VAL A 247 24.65 -20.45 -10.84
N THR A 248 24.75 -19.25 -10.22
CA THR A 248 25.59 -19.02 -9.02
C THR A 248 24.83 -19.30 -7.73
N ASN A 249 23.50 -19.38 -7.77
CA ASN A 249 22.60 -19.43 -6.61
C ASN A 249 22.73 -18.23 -5.65
N GLU A 250 23.42 -17.18 -6.07
CA GLU A 250 23.50 -15.95 -5.30
C GLU A 250 22.21 -15.16 -5.38
N ARG A 251 21.89 -14.41 -4.31
CA ARG A 251 20.72 -13.53 -4.31
C ARG A 251 20.91 -12.39 -5.28
N LEU A 252 19.93 -12.16 -6.13
CA LEU A 252 19.90 -11.00 -7.02
C LEU A 252 19.52 -9.75 -6.21
N ARG A 253 20.15 -8.63 -6.53
CA ARG A 253 19.83 -7.35 -5.91
C ARG A 253 18.45 -6.87 -6.36
N PHE A 254 17.74 -6.23 -5.45
CA PHE A 254 16.53 -5.50 -5.81
C PHE A 254 16.90 -4.25 -6.61
N PRO A 255 16.12 -3.89 -7.62
CA PRO A 255 16.31 -2.59 -8.29
C PRO A 255 16.07 -1.44 -7.31
N GLN A 256 16.60 -0.28 -7.63
CA GLN A 256 16.30 0.94 -6.89
C GLN A 256 14.78 1.07 -6.71
N CYS A 257 14.33 1.14 -5.48
CA CYS A 257 12.92 1.22 -5.16
C CYS A 257 12.73 2.00 -3.86
N VAL A 258 12.06 3.13 -3.95
CA VAL A 258 11.62 3.90 -2.79
C VAL A 258 10.30 3.28 -2.29
N SER A 259 10.41 2.12 -1.63
CA SER A 259 9.26 1.42 -1.04
C SER A 259 9.50 1.24 0.44
N GLY A 260 8.52 1.58 1.28
CA GLY A 260 8.61 1.57 2.73
C GLY A 260 8.40 2.97 3.34
N THR A 261 8.83 3.18 4.56
CA THR A 261 8.62 4.41 5.32
C THR A 261 9.88 5.26 5.37
N MET A 262 9.78 6.53 4.96
CA MET A 262 10.89 7.48 5.04
C MET A 262 11.45 7.55 6.46
N GLY A 263 12.77 7.64 6.60
CA GLY A 263 13.46 7.64 7.89
C GLY A 263 13.96 6.25 8.33
N PHE A 264 13.37 5.16 7.80
CA PHE A 264 13.81 3.79 8.06
C PHE A 264 14.62 3.18 6.90
N PHE A 265 14.68 3.84 5.74
CA PHE A 265 15.38 3.33 4.56
C PHE A 265 16.88 3.20 4.80
N ALA A 266 17.44 2.09 4.34
CA ALA A 266 18.86 1.97 4.16
C ALA A 266 19.33 2.88 3.02
N PRO A 267 20.48 3.60 3.16
CA PRO A 267 20.93 4.55 2.16
C PRO A 267 21.15 3.91 0.77
N GLU A 268 21.55 2.64 0.72
CA GLU A 268 21.72 1.90 -0.52
C GLU A 268 20.42 1.64 -1.29
N MET A 269 19.25 1.74 -0.66
CA MET A 269 17.95 1.64 -1.34
C MET A 269 17.72 2.79 -2.33
N LEU A 270 18.40 3.91 -2.11
CA LEU A 270 18.36 5.08 -2.98
C LEU A 270 19.40 5.01 -4.11
N ALA A 271 20.33 4.05 -4.04
CA ALA A 271 21.38 3.89 -5.04
C ALA A 271 20.86 3.24 -6.33
N THR A 272 21.37 3.69 -7.47
CA THR A 272 20.99 3.18 -8.80
C THR A 272 21.46 1.76 -9.07
N THR A 273 22.44 1.27 -8.30
CA THR A 273 23.03 -0.08 -8.43
C THR A 273 22.17 -1.19 -7.84
N GLY A 274 21.02 -0.84 -7.26
CA GLY A 274 20.19 -1.76 -6.52
C GLY A 274 20.76 -2.09 -5.14
N TYR A 275 19.98 -2.83 -4.32
CA TYR A 275 20.30 -3.10 -2.93
C TYR A 275 20.07 -4.58 -2.54
N ASP A 276 20.73 -5.01 -1.48
CA ASP A 276 20.51 -6.32 -0.85
C ASP A 276 19.38 -6.22 0.18
N GLY A 277 18.31 -7.01 0.00
CA GLY A 277 17.12 -6.94 0.84
C GLY A 277 17.38 -7.22 2.32
N PRO A 278 18.08 -8.32 2.71
CA PRO A 278 18.42 -8.60 4.10
C PRO A 278 19.18 -7.46 4.78
N SER A 279 20.18 -6.89 4.10
CA SER A 279 20.98 -5.79 4.64
C SER A 279 20.13 -4.54 4.89
N ALA A 280 19.20 -4.24 3.98
CA ALA A 280 18.28 -3.11 4.14
C ALA A 280 17.30 -3.33 5.31
N ASP A 281 16.77 -4.54 5.51
CA ASP A 281 15.93 -4.87 6.65
C ASP A 281 16.71 -4.73 7.98
N VAL A 282 17.98 -5.16 8.01
CA VAL A 282 18.85 -5.02 9.21
C VAL A 282 19.13 -3.56 9.53
N TRP A 283 19.36 -2.72 8.50
CA TRP A 283 19.47 -1.27 8.70
C TRP A 283 18.20 -0.72 9.37
N SER A 284 17.03 -1.02 8.80
CA SER A 284 15.74 -0.55 9.34
C SER A 284 15.51 -1.04 10.78
N LEU A 285 15.89 -2.29 11.10
CA LEU A 285 15.87 -2.80 12.47
C LEU A 285 16.72 -1.95 13.41
N GLY A 286 17.90 -1.48 12.98
CA GLY A 286 18.77 -0.61 13.76
C GLY A 286 18.15 0.74 14.10
N VAL A 287 17.18 1.19 13.30
CA VAL A 287 16.47 2.47 13.49
C VAL A 287 15.26 2.32 14.43
N VAL A 288 14.62 1.14 14.48
CA VAL A 288 13.38 0.89 15.26
C VAL A 288 13.43 1.34 16.72
N PRO A 289 14.49 1.11 17.50
CA PRO A 289 14.53 1.50 18.92
C PRO A 289 14.49 3.01 19.17
N TRP A 290 14.82 3.79 18.16
CA TRP A 290 14.88 5.25 18.25
C TRP A 290 13.54 5.91 17.92
N GLY A 291 12.57 5.16 17.35
CA GLY A 291 11.28 5.68 16.92
C GLY A 291 11.41 6.75 15.82
N ASN A 292 10.32 7.43 15.53
CA ASN A 292 10.29 8.63 14.68
C ASN A 292 10.74 9.89 15.47
N GLN A 293 11.83 9.83 16.21
CA GLN A 293 12.46 11.07 16.66
C GLN A 293 13.02 11.73 15.38
N ASP A 294 12.64 13.00 15.16
CA ASP A 294 13.07 13.78 14.02
C ASP A 294 14.57 13.58 13.77
N PHE A 295 14.90 12.66 12.88
CA PHE A 295 16.22 12.59 12.29
C PHE A 295 16.35 13.80 11.37
N THR A 296 16.63 14.96 11.95
CA THR A 296 17.28 16.01 11.18
C THR A 296 18.61 15.40 10.76
N ALA A 297 18.70 15.02 9.47
CA ALA A 297 19.96 14.57 8.88
C ALA A 297 21.04 15.56 9.31
N PRO A 298 22.21 15.10 9.84
CA PRO A 298 23.30 16.02 10.10
C PRO A 298 23.57 16.72 8.78
N SER A 299 23.49 18.05 8.80
CA SER A 299 23.86 18.89 7.67
C SER A 299 25.30 18.54 7.27
N CYS A 300 25.45 17.92 6.09
CA CYS A 300 26.74 17.73 5.44
C CYS A 300 27.34 19.09 5.08
#